data_2154cca768bd17c633f4007bc7c170de
#
_entry.id   2154cca768bd17c633f4007bc7c170de
#
_cell.length_a   1.000
_cell.length_b   1.000
_cell.length_c   1.000
_cell.angle_alpha   90.00
_cell.angle_beta   90.00
_cell.angle_gamma   90.00
#
_symmetry.space_group_name_H-M   'P 1'
#
loop_
_entity.id
_entity.type
_entity.pdbx_description
1 polymer ?
#
loop_
_entity_poly.entity_id
_entity_poly.type
_entity_poly.pdbx_seq_one_letter_code
_entity_poly.pdbx_strand_id
1 'polypeptide(L)'
;MKIEKPVKPAVTAHKTPRIGFLEYFFVFVLLVYAAHAIRQVASTSVLENPFWVMIPVILSTILALKWKIVFNKQIYLLVLGFFIYFFAISVKFNEVRPTYFINYLLLFFTVYVVIKTLNINFFRLYETVMYLLAIIGLSFWGIQIVLGGDTLFNYFGMIPGIDTWSYVSGGGYSALIYSVQPTSMSIQYDFLPPRNCGFAWEPGGFAVFLALALFINLFFFSPDKNSRIRFWVLTGALVSSQSTTGYLIFILILLFFYYNKKQKIVILIWPAVIALIIAAFTLPFMSDKIVSLYREAEMIDIMVENSIGRESSIAPQRFASFMIAFRDFLAHPILGLGGNAEASWTVRAGANVSTITGLGNLLAQHGLVGFIFFIVASYQSSAFYARTFSFKGRFLFLAMILFVSVSYGIILLPLLMIFWMFALFTPLGLDQSDIRIKGVRLRKQ
;
A
#
# COMPACT_ATOMS: atom_id res chain seq x y z
N MET A 1 32.74 -5.04 55.61
CA MET A 1 32.33 -4.09 54.62
C MET A 1 31.19 -4.71 53.82
N LYS A 2 29.91 -4.38 54.14
CA LYS A 2 28.73 -4.90 53.43
C LYS A 2 28.55 -4.08 52.18
N ILE A 3 28.66 -4.71 51.00
CA ILE A 3 28.38 -4.10 49.70
C ILE A 3 26.85 -3.98 49.58
N GLU A 4 26.33 -2.75 49.71
CA GLU A 4 24.92 -2.48 49.43
C GLU A 4 24.63 -2.72 47.95
N LYS A 5 23.66 -3.58 47.69
CA LYS A 5 23.14 -3.82 46.33
C LYS A 5 22.53 -2.50 45.80
N PRO A 6 22.84 -2.10 44.59
CA PRO A 6 22.24 -0.88 43.99
C PRO A 6 20.71 -1.05 43.93
N VAL A 7 20.03 -0.11 44.58
CA VAL A 7 18.57 0.01 44.57
C VAL A 7 18.17 0.30 43.10
N LYS A 8 17.53 -0.66 42.43
CA LYS A 8 16.92 -0.41 41.12
C LYS A 8 15.87 0.69 41.31
N PRO A 9 15.93 1.81 40.53
CA PRO A 9 14.91 2.82 40.63
C PRO A 9 13.56 2.17 40.30
N ALA A 10 12.58 2.39 41.16
CA ALA A 10 11.21 1.95 40.95
C ALA A 10 10.67 2.67 39.69
N VAL A 11 10.75 2.02 38.55
CA VAL A 11 10.09 2.45 37.35
C VAL A 11 8.60 2.35 37.65
N THR A 12 7.97 3.48 37.95
CA THR A 12 6.51 3.60 38.05
C THR A 12 5.94 3.03 36.77
N ALA A 13 5.38 1.84 36.84
CA ALA A 13 4.75 1.17 35.72
C ALA A 13 3.53 2.00 35.29
N HIS A 14 3.75 3.01 34.44
CA HIS A 14 2.65 3.66 33.74
C HIS A 14 1.87 2.59 33.02
N LYS A 15 0.62 2.34 33.45
CA LYS A 15 -0.29 1.40 32.79
C LYS A 15 -0.36 1.79 31.31
N THR A 16 0.28 0.99 30.46
CA THR A 16 0.23 1.19 29.01
C THR A 16 -1.22 1.12 28.57
N PRO A 17 -1.72 2.06 27.76
CA PRO A 17 -3.09 2.06 27.26
C PRO A 17 -3.43 0.73 26.59
N ARG A 18 -4.66 0.28 26.75
CA ARG A 18 -5.15 -0.93 26.09
C ARG A 18 -5.55 -0.60 24.64
N ILE A 19 -5.26 -1.53 23.74
CA ILE A 19 -5.78 -1.50 22.37
C ILE A 19 -7.30 -1.72 22.43
N GLY A 20 -8.05 -0.83 21.84
CA GLY A 20 -9.51 -0.84 21.82
C GLY A 20 -10.07 -0.47 20.44
N PHE A 21 -11.34 -0.09 20.41
CA PHE A 21 -12.05 0.27 19.17
C PHE A 21 -11.35 1.38 18.37
N LEU A 22 -10.80 2.40 19.05
CA LEU A 22 -10.14 3.53 18.38
C LEU A 22 -8.98 3.08 17.47
N GLU A 23 -8.15 2.14 17.94
CA GLU A 23 -7.01 1.65 17.18
C GLU A 23 -7.45 0.82 15.95
N TYR A 24 -8.50 -0.01 16.08
CA TYR A 24 -9.11 -0.73 14.96
C TYR A 24 -9.73 0.24 13.95
N PHE A 25 -10.49 1.22 14.43
CA PHE A 25 -11.10 2.24 13.57
C PHE A 25 -10.04 3.06 12.82
N PHE A 26 -8.94 3.40 13.49
CA PHE A 26 -7.86 4.12 12.83
C PHE A 26 -7.20 3.30 11.72
N VAL A 27 -6.93 2.01 11.95
CA VAL A 27 -6.39 1.12 10.90
C VAL A 27 -7.39 0.99 9.74
N PHE A 28 -8.68 0.92 10.01
CA PHE A 28 -9.71 0.93 8.98
C PHE A 28 -9.69 2.23 8.16
N VAL A 29 -9.58 3.39 8.81
CA VAL A 29 -9.45 4.68 8.11
C VAL A 29 -8.21 4.71 7.23
N LEU A 30 -7.06 4.25 7.71
CA LEU A 30 -5.83 4.16 6.91
C LEU A 30 -6.01 3.26 5.68
N LEU A 31 -6.74 2.14 5.82
CA LEU A 31 -7.08 1.25 4.71
C LEU A 31 -7.97 1.93 3.67
N VAL A 32 -9.04 2.59 4.11
CA VAL A 32 -9.97 3.32 3.22
C VAL A 32 -9.23 4.42 2.45
N TYR A 33 -8.31 5.12 3.11
CA TYR A 33 -7.45 6.11 2.45
C TYR A 33 -6.54 5.49 1.41
N ALA A 34 -5.86 4.41 1.76
CA ALA A 34 -4.95 3.73 0.84
C ALA A 34 -5.70 3.02 -0.32
N ALA A 35 -6.97 2.71 -0.11
CA ALA A 35 -7.82 2.06 -1.10
C ALA A 35 -8.35 2.99 -2.19
N HIS A 36 -8.07 4.30 -2.12
CA HIS A 36 -8.61 5.29 -3.06
C HIS A 36 -10.14 5.20 -3.26
N ALA A 37 -10.85 4.75 -2.22
CA ALA A 37 -12.30 4.58 -2.25
C ALA A 37 -13.05 5.91 -2.13
N ILE A 38 -12.37 6.98 -1.77
CA ILE A 38 -12.88 8.34 -1.66
C ILE A 38 -12.33 9.15 -2.83
N ARG A 39 -13.22 9.79 -3.61
CA ARG A 39 -12.86 10.53 -4.83
C ARG A 39 -11.81 11.61 -4.59
N GLN A 40 -11.93 12.35 -3.51
CA GLN A 40 -11.01 13.42 -3.14
C GLN A 40 -9.62 12.92 -2.74
N VAL A 41 -9.52 11.67 -2.26
CA VAL A 41 -8.24 11.01 -1.97
C VAL A 41 -7.63 10.40 -3.24
N ALA A 42 -8.49 9.93 -4.16
CA ALA A 42 -8.07 9.29 -5.40
C ALA A 42 -7.64 10.29 -6.47
N SER A 43 -8.29 11.47 -6.53
CA SER A 43 -7.87 12.53 -7.43
C SER A 43 -6.52 13.07 -6.96
N THR A 44 -5.47 12.57 -7.51
CA THR A 44 -4.04 12.96 -7.58
C THR A 44 -3.45 13.90 -6.54
N SER A 45 -4.23 14.65 -5.83
CA SER A 45 -3.82 15.80 -5.06
C SER A 45 -4.01 15.63 -3.54
N VAL A 46 -3.91 14.41 -3.00
CA VAL A 46 -3.75 14.27 -1.54
C VAL A 46 -2.55 15.09 -1.09
N LEU A 47 -1.51 15.17 -1.92
CA LEU A 47 -0.33 16.01 -1.70
C LEU A 47 -0.58 17.50 -1.98
N GLU A 48 -1.59 17.84 -2.77
CA GLU A 48 -1.95 19.22 -3.10
C GLU A 48 -3.07 19.77 -2.21
N ASN A 49 -3.96 18.90 -1.72
CA ASN A 49 -5.05 19.29 -0.83
C ASN A 49 -4.85 18.72 0.59
N PRO A 50 -4.25 19.49 1.51
CA PRO A 50 -3.96 19.03 2.86
C PRO A 50 -5.22 18.69 3.69
N PHE A 51 -6.39 19.15 3.28
CA PHE A 51 -7.63 18.88 4.00
C PHE A 51 -7.91 17.38 4.14
N TRP A 52 -7.64 16.60 3.11
CA TRP A 52 -7.88 15.14 3.16
C TRP A 52 -6.84 14.38 3.98
N VAL A 53 -5.63 14.92 4.13
CA VAL A 53 -4.62 14.37 5.04
C VAL A 53 -5.01 14.61 6.50
N MET A 54 -5.87 15.58 6.77
CA MET A 54 -6.24 15.96 8.14
C MET A 54 -6.95 14.86 8.93
N ILE A 55 -7.77 13.99 8.30
CA ILE A 55 -8.48 12.93 9.02
C ILE A 55 -7.49 11.92 9.65
N PRO A 56 -6.54 11.31 8.92
CA PRO A 56 -5.48 10.50 9.51
C PRO A 56 -4.65 11.27 10.55
N VAL A 57 -4.39 12.55 10.32
CA VAL A 57 -3.60 13.39 11.24
C VAL A 57 -4.35 13.64 12.55
N ILE A 58 -5.65 13.97 12.51
CA ILE A 58 -6.48 14.15 13.71
C ILE A 58 -6.50 12.86 14.52
N LEU A 59 -6.76 11.72 13.88
CA LEU A 59 -6.75 10.42 14.56
C LEU A 59 -5.38 10.08 15.14
N SER A 60 -4.31 10.40 14.42
CA SER A 60 -2.93 10.25 14.92
C SER A 60 -2.67 11.12 16.14
N THR A 61 -3.15 12.36 16.14
CA THR A 61 -3.04 13.28 17.28
C THR A 61 -3.78 12.73 18.51
N ILE A 62 -5.00 12.23 18.33
CA ILE A 62 -5.77 11.58 19.41
C ILE A 62 -5.00 10.37 19.97
N LEU A 63 -4.40 9.53 19.09
CA LEU A 63 -3.57 8.42 19.54
C LEU A 63 -2.30 8.91 20.25
N ALA A 64 -1.63 9.91 19.73
CA ALA A 64 -0.42 10.47 20.35
C ALA A 64 -0.70 10.97 21.77
N LEU A 65 -1.80 11.64 21.99
CA LEU A 65 -2.25 12.11 23.30
C LEU A 65 -2.62 10.94 24.23
N LYS A 66 -3.42 9.98 23.74
CA LYS A 66 -3.80 8.78 24.49
C LYS A 66 -2.59 7.97 24.97
N TRP A 67 -1.58 7.82 24.11
CA TRP A 67 -0.40 7.00 24.35
C TRP A 67 0.78 7.80 24.90
N LYS A 68 0.62 9.12 25.12
CA LYS A 68 1.65 10.04 25.65
C LYS A 68 2.98 9.91 24.91
N ILE A 69 2.95 10.01 23.58
CA ILE A 69 4.13 9.80 22.73
C ILE A 69 5.15 10.90 22.96
N VAL A 70 6.40 10.49 23.07
CA VAL A 70 7.55 11.39 23.08
C VAL A 70 8.28 11.24 21.74
N PHE A 71 8.57 12.37 21.09
CA PHE A 71 9.37 12.40 19.87
C PHE A 71 10.81 12.01 20.17
N ASN A 72 11.38 11.17 19.33
CA ASN A 72 12.76 10.70 19.48
C ASN A 72 13.68 11.31 18.40
N LYS A 73 14.99 11.09 18.56
CA LYS A 73 16.01 11.59 17.63
C LYS A 73 15.75 11.17 16.16
N GLN A 74 15.15 10.01 15.94
CA GLN A 74 14.94 9.46 14.59
C GLN A 74 13.96 10.30 13.77
N ILE A 75 12.85 10.78 14.37
CA ILE A 75 11.92 11.66 13.68
C ILE A 75 12.52 13.03 13.38
N TYR A 76 13.31 13.58 14.31
CA TYR A 76 13.99 14.85 14.07
C TYR A 76 15.01 14.75 12.93
N LEU A 77 15.76 13.64 12.85
CA LEU A 77 16.70 13.41 11.74
C LEU A 77 15.99 13.25 10.41
N LEU A 78 14.83 12.56 10.38
CA LEU A 78 14.02 12.43 9.16
C LEU A 78 13.49 13.79 8.71
N VAL A 79 12.93 14.57 9.63
CA VAL A 79 12.40 15.92 9.32
C VAL A 79 13.51 16.86 8.87
N LEU A 80 14.67 16.82 9.50
CA LEU A 80 15.83 17.62 9.10
C LEU A 80 16.33 17.21 7.69
N GLY A 81 16.44 15.91 7.43
CA GLY A 81 16.84 15.41 6.11
C GLY A 81 15.85 15.82 5.01
N PHE A 82 14.55 15.74 5.31
CA PHE A 82 13.51 16.18 4.39
C PHE A 82 13.52 17.71 4.20
N PHE A 83 13.80 18.48 5.25
CA PHE A 83 13.94 19.93 5.14
C PHE A 83 15.12 20.33 4.22
N ILE A 84 16.27 19.67 4.36
CA ILE A 84 17.44 19.88 3.49
C ILE A 84 17.08 19.53 2.03
N TYR A 85 16.41 18.41 1.83
CA TYR A 85 15.94 17.99 0.50
C TYR A 85 14.96 19.02 -0.11
N PHE A 86 13.98 19.47 0.69
CA PHE A 86 13.00 20.48 0.27
C PHE A 86 13.66 21.81 -0.08
N PHE A 87 14.63 22.26 0.73
CA PHE A 87 15.41 23.45 0.47
C PHE A 87 16.19 23.34 -0.85
N ALA A 88 16.84 22.19 -1.10
CA ALA A 88 17.58 21.95 -2.33
C ALA A 88 16.65 22.00 -3.57
N ILE A 89 15.43 21.46 -3.48
CA ILE A 89 14.42 21.55 -4.54
C ILE A 89 13.97 23.00 -4.75
N SER A 90 13.71 23.74 -3.67
CA SER A 90 13.28 25.13 -3.75
C SER A 90 14.33 26.01 -4.43
N VAL A 91 15.60 25.78 -4.15
CA VAL A 91 16.71 26.45 -4.84
C VAL A 91 16.79 26.04 -6.32
N LYS A 92 16.64 24.75 -6.62
CA LYS A 92 16.71 24.22 -7.99
C LYS A 92 15.66 24.83 -8.91
N PHE A 93 14.43 24.98 -8.44
CA PHE A 93 13.32 25.52 -9.23
C PHE A 93 13.03 27.00 -8.98
N ASN A 94 13.79 27.64 -8.09
CA ASN A 94 13.56 29.01 -7.63
C ASN A 94 12.11 29.24 -7.18
N GLU A 95 11.52 28.21 -6.54
CA GLU A 95 10.12 28.20 -6.12
C GLU A 95 9.97 27.45 -4.78
N VAL A 96 9.25 28.07 -3.84
CA VAL A 96 8.93 27.44 -2.56
C VAL A 96 7.48 26.95 -2.58
N ARG A 97 7.27 25.64 -2.33
CA ARG A 97 5.94 25.01 -2.27
C ARG A 97 5.60 24.55 -0.84
N PRO A 98 5.11 25.44 0.02
CA PRO A 98 4.85 25.13 1.43
C PRO A 98 3.87 23.98 1.63
N THR A 99 2.85 23.87 0.78
CA THR A 99 1.84 22.79 0.83
C THR A 99 2.48 21.41 0.67
N TYR A 100 3.41 21.24 -0.26
CA TYR A 100 4.16 20.01 -0.45
C TYR A 100 4.96 19.65 0.82
N PHE A 101 5.68 20.61 1.38
CA PHE A 101 6.45 20.40 2.60
C PHE A 101 5.56 20.00 3.79
N ILE A 102 4.50 20.76 4.03
CA ILE A 102 3.57 20.51 5.13
C ILE A 102 2.92 19.14 5.01
N ASN A 103 2.49 18.74 3.80
CA ASN A 103 1.88 17.44 3.57
C ASN A 103 2.81 16.29 3.95
N TYR A 104 4.09 16.34 3.56
CA TYR A 104 5.05 15.31 3.97
C TYR A 104 5.31 15.30 5.47
N LEU A 105 5.37 16.46 6.14
CA LEU A 105 5.46 16.50 7.59
C LEU A 105 4.28 15.83 8.28
N LEU A 106 3.06 16.06 7.78
CA LEU A 106 1.83 15.44 8.29
C LEU A 106 1.82 13.92 8.05
N LEU A 107 2.31 13.48 6.89
CA LEU A 107 2.48 12.06 6.58
C LEU A 107 3.50 11.39 7.52
N PHE A 108 4.68 12.00 7.69
CA PHE A 108 5.71 11.48 8.61
C PHE A 108 5.23 11.46 10.05
N PHE A 109 4.51 12.48 10.49
CA PHE A 109 3.87 12.50 11.81
C PHE A 109 2.91 11.33 11.98
N THR A 110 1.99 11.12 11.02
CA THR A 110 1.02 10.01 11.05
C THR A 110 1.75 8.67 11.14
N VAL A 111 2.72 8.40 10.26
CA VAL A 111 3.51 7.17 10.23
C VAL A 111 4.25 6.95 11.55
N TYR A 112 4.92 7.99 12.05
CA TYR A 112 5.65 7.93 13.31
C TYR A 112 4.74 7.57 14.48
N VAL A 113 3.60 8.25 14.61
CA VAL A 113 2.64 8.02 15.68
C VAL A 113 2.13 6.59 15.65
N VAL A 114 1.71 6.08 14.49
CA VAL A 114 1.22 4.70 14.37
C VAL A 114 2.29 3.69 14.80
N ILE A 115 3.52 3.85 14.31
CA ILE A 115 4.61 2.92 14.66
C ILE A 115 4.92 2.98 16.15
N LYS A 116 4.93 4.17 16.76
CA LYS A 116 5.22 4.33 18.20
C LYS A 116 4.09 3.86 19.11
N THR A 117 2.83 4.06 18.71
CA THR A 117 1.68 3.66 19.55
C THR A 117 1.35 2.19 19.42
N LEU A 118 1.23 1.72 18.18
CA LEU A 118 0.74 0.37 17.91
C LEU A 118 1.88 -0.66 17.85
N ASN A 119 3.07 -0.23 17.42
CA ASN A 119 4.22 -1.10 17.27
C ASN A 119 3.85 -2.39 16.49
N ILE A 120 4.34 -3.56 16.87
CA ILE A 120 4.01 -4.85 16.22
C ILE A 120 2.52 -5.20 16.28
N ASN A 121 1.75 -4.59 17.18
CA ASN A 121 0.30 -4.78 17.24
C ASN A 121 -0.42 -4.24 16.01
N PHE A 122 0.16 -3.24 15.32
CA PHE A 122 -0.36 -2.72 14.05
C PHE A 122 -0.63 -3.85 13.05
N PHE A 123 0.28 -4.78 12.91
CA PHE A 123 0.14 -5.89 11.96
C PHE A 123 -1.05 -6.80 12.28
N ARG A 124 -1.30 -7.05 13.57
CA ARG A 124 -2.46 -7.85 13.98
C ARG A 124 -3.78 -7.12 13.79
N LEU A 125 -3.79 -5.81 14.07
CA LEU A 125 -4.95 -4.96 13.80
C LEU A 125 -5.25 -4.93 12.30
N TYR A 126 -4.21 -4.69 11.48
CA TYR A 126 -4.31 -4.71 10.02
C TYR A 126 -4.88 -6.03 9.50
N GLU A 127 -4.30 -7.16 9.89
CA GLU A 127 -4.77 -8.49 9.48
C GLU A 127 -6.22 -8.74 9.90
N THR A 128 -6.61 -8.30 11.11
CA THR A 128 -7.98 -8.49 11.60
C THR A 128 -8.98 -7.64 10.82
N VAL A 129 -8.68 -6.37 10.57
CA VAL A 129 -9.54 -5.49 9.76
C VAL A 129 -9.63 -6.01 8.32
N MET A 130 -8.51 -6.42 7.72
CA MET A 130 -8.50 -7.02 6.39
C MET A 130 -9.29 -8.33 6.29
N TYR A 131 -9.25 -9.15 7.32
CA TYR A 131 -10.07 -10.37 7.39
C TYR A 131 -11.57 -10.04 7.37
N LEU A 132 -12.01 -9.04 8.14
CA LEU A 132 -13.42 -8.59 8.14
C LEU A 132 -13.81 -8.01 6.78
N LEU A 133 -12.96 -7.17 6.19
CA LEU A 133 -13.19 -6.62 4.85
C LEU A 133 -13.18 -7.68 3.76
N ALA A 134 -12.38 -8.75 3.92
CA ALA A 134 -12.40 -9.89 3.00
C ALA A 134 -13.70 -10.70 3.08
N ILE A 135 -14.25 -10.90 4.27
CA ILE A 135 -15.57 -11.53 4.45
C ILE A 135 -16.65 -10.68 3.77
N ILE A 136 -16.69 -9.38 4.05
CA ILE A 136 -17.62 -8.45 3.43
C ILE A 136 -17.47 -8.47 1.91
N GLY A 137 -16.23 -8.38 1.41
CA GLY A 137 -15.92 -8.40 -0.01
C GLY A 137 -16.38 -9.68 -0.70
N LEU A 138 -16.17 -10.86 -0.10
CA LEU A 138 -16.65 -12.14 -0.62
C LEU A 138 -18.19 -12.24 -0.59
N SER A 139 -18.82 -11.70 0.46
CA SER A 139 -20.29 -11.72 0.57
C SER A 139 -20.94 -10.87 -0.52
N PHE A 140 -20.49 -9.62 -0.68
CA PHE A 140 -21.02 -8.75 -1.76
C PHE A 140 -20.66 -9.27 -3.15
N TRP A 141 -19.46 -9.84 -3.33
CA TRP A 141 -19.09 -10.48 -4.58
C TRP A 141 -19.98 -11.68 -4.91
N GLY A 142 -20.34 -12.50 -3.91
CA GLY A 142 -21.32 -13.57 -4.08
C GLY A 142 -22.70 -13.04 -4.49
N ILE A 143 -23.16 -11.95 -3.87
CA ILE A 143 -24.42 -11.26 -4.24
C ILE A 143 -24.31 -10.73 -5.68
N GLN A 144 -23.20 -10.13 -6.07
CA GLN A 144 -22.95 -9.63 -7.43
C GLN A 144 -23.03 -10.75 -8.49
N ILE A 145 -22.54 -11.94 -8.16
CA ILE A 145 -22.64 -13.11 -9.06
C ILE A 145 -24.10 -13.56 -9.20
N VAL A 146 -24.84 -13.64 -8.09
CA VAL A 146 -26.22 -14.17 -8.07
C VAL A 146 -27.22 -13.20 -8.70
N LEU A 147 -27.11 -11.90 -8.38
CA LEU A 147 -28.03 -10.88 -8.89
C LEU A 147 -27.65 -10.33 -10.27
N GLY A 148 -26.41 -10.60 -10.71
CA GLY A 148 -25.81 -9.94 -11.86
C GLY A 148 -25.12 -8.62 -11.50
N GLY A 149 -24.00 -8.35 -12.18
CA GLY A 149 -23.14 -7.20 -11.88
C GLY A 149 -23.84 -5.85 -12.01
N ASP A 150 -24.64 -5.67 -13.06
CA ASP A 150 -25.35 -4.43 -13.32
C ASP A 150 -26.45 -4.14 -12.31
N THR A 151 -27.11 -5.17 -11.77
CA THR A 151 -28.13 -5.00 -10.74
C THR A 151 -27.52 -4.37 -9.48
N LEU A 152 -26.43 -4.94 -8.97
CA LEU A 152 -25.75 -4.40 -7.78
C LEU A 152 -25.17 -3.01 -8.06
N PHE A 153 -24.61 -2.78 -9.25
CA PHE A 153 -24.10 -1.48 -9.67
C PHE A 153 -25.21 -0.42 -9.65
N ASN A 154 -26.38 -0.72 -10.21
CA ASN A 154 -27.54 0.18 -10.22
C ASN A 154 -28.05 0.49 -8.79
N TYR A 155 -28.09 -0.51 -7.90
CA TYR A 155 -28.45 -0.28 -6.49
C TYR A 155 -27.48 0.67 -5.79
N PHE A 156 -26.18 0.53 -6.04
CA PHE A 156 -25.19 1.47 -5.50
C PHE A 156 -25.39 2.88 -6.04
N GLY A 157 -25.70 3.03 -7.34
CA GLY A 157 -26.00 4.33 -7.95
C GLY A 157 -27.24 5.03 -7.40
N MET A 158 -28.16 4.28 -6.76
CA MET A 158 -29.34 4.84 -6.10
C MET A 158 -29.04 5.44 -4.71
N ILE A 159 -27.87 5.20 -4.14
CA ILE A 159 -27.46 5.75 -2.85
C ILE A 159 -27.22 7.26 -3.01
N PRO A 160 -27.98 8.14 -2.29
CA PRO A 160 -27.84 9.57 -2.47
C PRO A 160 -26.42 10.08 -2.22
N GLY A 161 -25.88 10.84 -3.16
CA GLY A 161 -24.57 11.48 -3.04
C GLY A 161 -23.38 10.55 -3.19
N ILE A 162 -23.55 9.26 -3.48
CA ILE A 162 -22.43 8.32 -3.62
C ILE A 162 -21.52 8.72 -4.78
N ASP A 163 -22.07 9.24 -5.85
CA ASP A 163 -21.37 9.72 -7.04
C ASP A 163 -20.45 10.92 -6.78
N THR A 164 -20.74 11.70 -5.74
CA THR A 164 -19.99 12.91 -5.37
C THR A 164 -18.74 12.61 -4.55
N TRP A 165 -18.75 11.57 -3.74
CA TRP A 165 -17.66 11.27 -2.81
C TRP A 165 -16.99 9.89 -3.04
N SER A 166 -17.64 8.99 -3.75
CA SER A 166 -17.05 7.68 -4.04
C SER A 166 -16.13 7.72 -5.26
N TYR A 167 -15.14 6.83 -5.27
CA TYR A 167 -14.26 6.65 -6.41
C TYR A 167 -14.08 5.15 -6.69
N VAL A 168 -14.30 4.79 -7.95
CA VAL A 168 -13.89 3.49 -8.49
C VAL A 168 -13.45 3.70 -9.92
N SER A 169 -12.33 3.12 -10.30
CA SER A 169 -11.80 3.16 -11.67
C SER A 169 -12.86 2.66 -12.67
N GLY A 170 -13.02 3.39 -13.78
CA GLY A 170 -13.99 3.02 -14.82
C GLY A 170 -15.44 3.41 -14.52
N GLY A 171 -15.67 4.38 -13.63
CA GLY A 171 -17.02 4.93 -13.37
C GLY A 171 -17.88 4.08 -12.42
N GLY A 172 -17.25 3.25 -11.59
CA GLY A 172 -17.96 2.49 -10.55
C GLY A 172 -18.29 3.30 -9.30
N TYR A 173 -18.89 2.65 -8.31
CA TYR A 173 -19.26 3.22 -7.02
C TYR A 173 -18.58 2.53 -5.85
N SER A 174 -18.31 3.27 -4.77
CA SER A 174 -17.75 2.74 -3.53
C SER A 174 -18.59 3.16 -2.32
N ALA A 175 -18.96 2.19 -1.49
CA ALA A 175 -19.59 2.42 -0.18
C ALA A 175 -18.57 2.25 0.97
N LEU A 176 -17.30 2.52 0.77
CA LEU A 176 -16.15 2.41 1.68
C LEU A 176 -15.80 0.97 2.10
N ILE A 177 -16.76 0.09 2.27
CA ILE A 177 -16.56 -1.32 2.65
C ILE A 177 -16.64 -2.27 1.45
N TYR A 178 -17.27 -1.83 0.37
CA TYR A 178 -17.36 -2.55 -0.88
C TYR A 178 -17.45 -1.58 -2.06
N SER A 179 -16.80 -1.94 -3.14
CA SER A 179 -16.79 -1.17 -4.40
C SER A 179 -17.28 -2.05 -5.54
N VAL A 180 -18.10 -1.48 -6.41
CA VAL A 180 -18.69 -2.15 -7.56
C VAL A 180 -18.34 -1.40 -8.84
N GLN A 181 -17.89 -2.14 -9.84
CA GLN A 181 -17.65 -1.66 -11.21
C GLN A 181 -18.80 -2.10 -12.12
N PRO A 182 -19.07 -1.36 -13.22
CA PRO A 182 -20.00 -1.83 -14.24
C PRO A 182 -19.53 -3.19 -14.81
N THR A 183 -20.48 -4.00 -15.26
CA THR A 183 -20.19 -5.37 -15.78
C THR A 183 -19.16 -5.35 -16.91
N SER A 184 -19.24 -4.38 -17.82
CA SER A 184 -18.28 -4.18 -18.92
C SER A 184 -16.83 -3.99 -18.46
N MET A 185 -16.60 -3.55 -17.21
CA MET A 185 -15.27 -3.35 -16.62
C MET A 185 -14.88 -4.47 -15.65
N SER A 186 -15.86 -5.09 -15.00
CA SER A 186 -15.65 -6.13 -13.99
C SER A 186 -15.49 -7.52 -14.57
N ILE A 187 -16.08 -7.81 -15.73
CA ILE A 187 -15.93 -9.08 -16.45
C ILE A 187 -14.81 -8.93 -17.48
N GLN A 188 -13.77 -9.72 -17.29
CA GLN A 188 -12.62 -9.72 -18.19
C GLN A 188 -12.85 -10.70 -19.36
N TYR A 189 -13.64 -11.75 -19.14
CA TYR A 189 -14.04 -12.78 -20.12
C TYR A 189 -15.42 -13.29 -19.76
N ASP A 190 -16.27 -13.57 -20.75
CA ASP A 190 -17.67 -14.00 -20.57
C ASP A 190 -17.81 -15.29 -19.72
N PHE A 191 -16.78 -16.13 -19.69
CA PHE A 191 -16.79 -17.37 -18.89
C PHE A 191 -16.30 -17.19 -17.45
N LEU A 192 -15.80 -15.99 -17.06
CA LEU A 192 -15.33 -15.70 -15.71
C LEU A 192 -16.37 -14.87 -14.94
N PRO A 193 -16.47 -15.09 -13.61
CA PRO A 193 -17.26 -14.21 -12.76
C PRO A 193 -16.69 -12.81 -12.72
N PRO A 194 -17.49 -11.80 -12.34
CA PRO A 194 -16.98 -10.44 -12.14
C PRO A 194 -15.85 -10.42 -11.12
N ARG A 195 -14.90 -9.51 -11.33
CA ARG A 195 -13.74 -9.36 -10.45
C ARG A 195 -14.14 -8.69 -9.12
N ASN A 196 -13.64 -9.21 -8.01
CA ASN A 196 -13.91 -8.67 -6.69
C ASN A 196 -12.99 -7.47 -6.39
N CYS A 197 -13.55 -6.28 -6.28
CA CYS A 197 -12.85 -5.07 -5.86
C CYS A 197 -12.71 -4.94 -4.34
N GLY A 198 -13.49 -5.71 -3.56
CA GLY A 198 -13.60 -5.50 -2.12
C GLY A 198 -13.92 -4.05 -1.80
N PHE A 199 -13.17 -3.44 -0.88
CA PHE A 199 -13.30 -2.03 -0.51
C PHE A 199 -12.42 -1.08 -1.35
N ALA A 200 -11.60 -1.60 -2.27
CA ALA A 200 -10.66 -0.79 -3.04
C ALA A 200 -11.26 -0.29 -4.37
N TRP A 201 -10.59 0.71 -4.95
CA TRP A 201 -11.01 1.32 -6.23
C TRP A 201 -10.94 0.36 -7.43
N GLU A 202 -10.16 -0.70 -7.31
CA GLU A 202 -10.04 -1.74 -8.33
C GLU A 202 -9.63 -3.10 -7.72
N PRO A 203 -9.88 -4.21 -8.40
CA PRO A 203 -9.55 -5.55 -7.90
C PRO A 203 -8.06 -5.73 -7.57
N GLY A 204 -7.19 -5.11 -8.33
CA GLY A 204 -5.76 -5.20 -8.12
C GLY A 204 -5.28 -4.48 -6.87
N GLY A 205 -5.87 -3.34 -6.53
CA GLY A 205 -5.64 -2.64 -5.26
C GLY A 205 -6.06 -3.50 -4.08
N PHE A 206 -7.25 -4.12 -4.13
CA PHE A 206 -7.71 -5.04 -3.10
C PHE A 206 -6.76 -6.22 -2.90
N ALA A 207 -6.28 -6.83 -3.99
CA ALA A 207 -5.34 -7.94 -3.94
C ALA A 207 -4.02 -7.59 -3.24
N VAL A 208 -3.51 -6.36 -3.40
CA VAL A 208 -2.29 -5.90 -2.69
C VAL A 208 -2.51 -5.90 -1.17
N PHE A 209 -3.64 -5.35 -0.70
CA PHE A 209 -3.94 -5.34 0.73
C PHE A 209 -4.15 -6.75 1.28
N LEU A 210 -4.80 -7.64 0.53
CA LEU A 210 -4.95 -9.05 0.90
C LEU A 210 -3.60 -9.78 0.96
N ALA A 211 -2.71 -9.54 0.01
CA ALA A 211 -1.37 -10.14 -0.01
C ALA A 211 -0.53 -9.70 1.21
N LEU A 212 -0.59 -8.43 1.63
CA LEU A 212 0.04 -7.96 2.85
C LEU A 212 -0.57 -8.63 4.10
N ALA A 213 -1.89 -8.81 4.14
CA ALA A 213 -2.56 -9.53 5.24
C ALA A 213 -2.15 -11.01 5.29
N LEU A 214 -2.02 -11.67 4.14
CA LEU A 214 -1.53 -13.05 4.03
C LEU A 214 -0.06 -13.18 4.47
N PHE A 215 0.78 -12.21 4.10
CA PHE A 215 2.17 -12.16 4.58
C PHE A 215 2.23 -12.10 6.10
N ILE A 216 1.43 -11.22 6.73
CA ILE A 216 1.35 -11.10 8.19
C ILE A 216 0.83 -12.40 8.81
N ASN A 217 -0.25 -12.96 8.29
CA ASN A 217 -0.86 -14.19 8.79
C ASN A 217 0.12 -15.38 8.78
N LEU A 218 0.89 -15.50 7.70
CA LEU A 218 1.80 -16.65 7.51
C LEU A 218 3.12 -16.52 8.27
N PHE A 219 3.64 -15.30 8.48
CA PHE A 219 4.99 -15.12 9.00
C PHE A 219 5.06 -14.50 10.39
N PHE A 220 4.12 -13.65 10.80
CA PHE A 220 4.30 -12.83 11.99
C PHE A 220 3.80 -13.49 13.27
N PHE A 221 2.71 -14.22 13.22
CA PHE A 221 2.07 -14.78 14.40
C PHE A 221 2.05 -16.32 14.38
N SER A 222 2.00 -16.90 15.59
CA SER A 222 1.88 -18.35 15.74
C SER A 222 0.58 -18.86 15.14
N PRO A 223 0.62 -19.93 14.33
CA PRO A 223 -0.57 -20.48 13.71
C PRO A 223 -1.49 -21.09 14.76
N ASP A 224 -2.75 -20.69 14.74
CA ASP A 224 -3.85 -21.26 15.49
C ASP A 224 -5.00 -21.65 14.56
N LYS A 225 -6.11 -22.19 15.10
CA LYS A 225 -7.29 -22.53 14.30
C LYS A 225 -7.84 -21.30 13.57
N ASN A 226 -7.89 -20.16 14.24
CA ASN A 226 -8.43 -18.92 13.67
C ASN A 226 -7.51 -18.39 12.56
N SER A 227 -6.20 -18.52 12.70
CA SER A 227 -5.22 -18.15 11.67
C SER A 227 -5.42 -18.94 10.38
N ARG A 228 -5.75 -20.25 10.48
CA ARG A 228 -6.06 -21.07 9.29
C ARG A 228 -7.35 -20.62 8.59
N ILE A 229 -8.39 -20.30 9.35
CA ILE A 229 -9.65 -19.79 8.79
C ILE A 229 -9.38 -18.45 8.08
N ARG A 230 -8.66 -17.54 8.72
CA ARG A 230 -8.26 -16.25 8.13
C ARG A 230 -7.47 -16.44 6.85
N PHE A 231 -6.50 -17.36 6.84
CA PHE A 231 -5.72 -17.69 5.64
C PHE A 231 -6.62 -18.05 4.47
N TRP A 232 -7.59 -18.97 4.66
CA TRP A 232 -8.46 -19.41 3.58
C TRP A 232 -9.42 -18.31 3.10
N VAL A 233 -9.96 -17.50 4.01
CA VAL A 233 -10.84 -16.37 3.64
C VAL A 233 -10.05 -15.31 2.87
N LEU A 234 -8.87 -14.92 3.34
CA LEU A 234 -8.01 -13.95 2.65
C LEU A 234 -7.56 -14.48 1.28
N THR A 235 -7.24 -15.78 1.19
CA THR A 235 -6.88 -16.43 -0.09
C THR A 235 -8.07 -16.47 -1.05
N GLY A 236 -9.26 -16.85 -0.57
CA GLY A 236 -10.47 -16.82 -1.39
C GLY A 236 -10.79 -15.44 -1.94
N ALA A 237 -10.66 -14.40 -1.10
CA ALA A 237 -10.83 -13.01 -1.51
C ALA A 237 -9.75 -12.58 -2.53
N LEU A 238 -8.50 -13.02 -2.36
CA LEU A 238 -7.42 -12.72 -3.30
C LEU A 238 -7.68 -13.42 -4.66
N VAL A 239 -8.11 -14.68 -4.65
CA VAL A 239 -8.44 -15.41 -5.88
C VAL A 239 -9.61 -14.75 -6.60
N SER A 240 -10.67 -14.33 -5.88
CA SER A 240 -11.84 -13.67 -6.47
C SER A 240 -11.50 -12.30 -7.10
N SER A 241 -10.39 -11.66 -6.69
CA SER A 241 -9.94 -10.40 -7.29
C SER A 241 -9.40 -10.55 -8.73
N GLN A 242 -8.98 -11.75 -9.13
CA GLN A 242 -8.40 -12.05 -10.45
C GLN A 242 -7.25 -11.09 -10.81
N SER A 243 -6.39 -10.77 -9.83
CA SER A 243 -5.28 -9.82 -9.99
C SER A 243 -3.96 -10.54 -10.25
N THR A 244 -3.34 -10.28 -11.40
CA THR A 244 -2.02 -10.84 -11.75
C THR A 244 -0.94 -10.42 -10.75
N THR A 245 -0.91 -9.15 -10.36
CA THR A 245 0.03 -8.63 -9.34
C THR A 245 -0.20 -9.30 -7.99
N GLY A 246 -1.47 -9.45 -7.58
CA GLY A 246 -1.82 -10.16 -6.35
C GLY A 246 -1.36 -11.61 -6.36
N TYR A 247 -1.56 -12.32 -7.45
CA TYR A 247 -1.12 -13.71 -7.60
C TYR A 247 0.41 -13.85 -7.56
N LEU A 248 1.15 -12.98 -8.24
CA LEU A 248 2.61 -13.00 -8.21
C LEU A 248 3.16 -12.77 -6.79
N ILE A 249 2.63 -11.80 -6.07
CA ILE A 249 3.02 -11.54 -4.67
C ILE A 249 2.63 -12.74 -3.79
N PHE A 250 1.46 -13.32 -3.97
CA PHE A 250 1.01 -14.50 -3.21
C PHE A 250 1.89 -15.73 -3.45
N ILE A 251 2.27 -15.99 -4.69
CA ILE A 251 3.21 -17.06 -5.05
C ILE A 251 4.55 -16.82 -4.35
N LEU A 252 5.08 -15.61 -4.39
CA LEU A 252 6.31 -15.24 -3.72
C LEU A 252 6.23 -15.51 -2.21
N ILE A 253 5.11 -15.12 -1.56
CA ILE A 253 4.84 -15.38 -0.15
C ILE A 253 4.85 -16.89 0.14
N LEU A 254 4.15 -17.70 -0.67
CA LEU A 254 4.09 -19.16 -0.49
C LEU A 254 5.44 -19.83 -0.70
N LEU A 255 6.23 -19.41 -1.70
CA LEU A 255 7.58 -19.92 -1.92
C LEU A 255 8.46 -19.73 -0.69
N PHE A 256 8.50 -18.52 -0.13
CA PHE A 256 9.27 -18.25 1.07
C PHE A 256 8.70 -18.95 2.31
N PHE A 257 7.39 -19.10 2.42
CA PHE A 257 6.75 -19.80 3.52
C PHE A 257 7.15 -21.29 3.53
N TYR A 258 7.07 -21.99 2.41
CA TYR A 258 7.46 -23.40 2.31
C TYR A 258 8.97 -23.58 2.40
N TYR A 259 9.77 -22.64 1.87
CA TYR A 259 11.21 -22.62 2.06
C TYR A 259 11.59 -22.57 3.54
N ASN A 260 10.92 -21.76 4.32
CA ASN A 260 11.13 -21.66 5.77
C ASN A 260 10.74 -22.94 6.51
N LYS A 261 9.75 -23.68 6.04
CA LYS A 261 9.34 -24.98 6.62
C LYS A 261 10.24 -26.14 6.23
N LYS A 262 11.29 -25.91 5.45
CA LYS A 262 12.18 -26.96 4.92
C LYS A 262 11.43 -28.13 4.24
N GLN A 263 10.24 -27.88 3.70
CA GLN A 263 9.45 -28.90 3.05
C GLN A 263 9.96 -29.16 1.64
N LYS A 264 10.12 -30.45 1.27
CA LYS A 264 10.51 -30.89 -0.09
C LYS A 264 9.55 -30.39 -1.18
N ILE A 265 8.32 -29.96 -0.78
CA ILE A 265 7.32 -29.36 -1.66
C ILE A 265 7.83 -28.11 -2.38
N VAL A 266 8.87 -27.43 -1.86
CA VAL A 266 9.53 -26.31 -2.55
C VAL A 266 10.06 -26.74 -3.91
N ILE A 267 10.58 -27.97 -4.03
CA ILE A 267 11.05 -28.54 -5.29
C ILE A 267 9.91 -28.68 -6.29
N LEU A 268 8.71 -28.99 -5.79
CA LEU A 268 7.51 -29.16 -6.62
C LEU A 268 6.87 -27.80 -7.00
N ILE A 269 7.03 -26.79 -6.15
CA ILE A 269 6.49 -25.44 -6.40
C ILE A 269 7.25 -24.75 -7.52
N TRP A 270 8.58 -24.94 -7.65
CA TRP A 270 9.37 -24.34 -8.72
C TRP A 270 8.88 -24.70 -10.13
N PRO A 271 8.65 -25.99 -10.47
CA PRO A 271 8.05 -26.35 -11.76
C PRO A 271 6.66 -25.74 -11.94
N ALA A 272 5.83 -25.68 -10.89
CA ALA A 272 4.50 -25.07 -10.96
C ALA A 272 4.60 -23.55 -11.21
N VAL A 273 5.53 -22.84 -10.58
CA VAL A 273 5.79 -21.42 -10.85
C VAL A 273 6.31 -21.20 -12.26
N ILE A 274 7.25 -22.03 -12.72
CA ILE A 274 7.75 -21.97 -14.09
C ILE A 274 6.63 -22.25 -15.09
N ALA A 275 5.80 -23.28 -14.85
CA ALA A 275 4.65 -23.59 -15.68
C ALA A 275 3.63 -22.45 -15.69
N LEU A 276 3.40 -21.78 -14.56
CA LEU A 276 2.50 -20.64 -14.44
C LEU A 276 3.06 -19.40 -15.15
N ILE A 277 4.37 -19.18 -15.09
CA ILE A 277 5.05 -18.13 -15.87
C ILE A 277 4.94 -18.45 -17.37
N ILE A 278 5.22 -19.68 -17.80
CA ILE A 278 5.08 -20.11 -19.19
C ILE A 278 3.61 -19.94 -19.63
N ALA A 279 2.66 -20.42 -18.83
CA ALA A 279 1.25 -20.26 -19.11
C ALA A 279 0.84 -18.78 -19.19
N ALA A 280 1.37 -17.92 -18.32
CA ALA A 280 1.14 -16.49 -18.36
C ALA A 280 1.61 -15.84 -19.67
N PHE A 281 2.72 -16.31 -20.24
CA PHE A 281 3.24 -15.82 -21.52
C PHE A 281 2.59 -16.49 -22.74
N THR A 282 2.05 -17.71 -22.60
CA THR A 282 1.47 -18.49 -23.71
C THR A 282 -0.04 -18.34 -23.81
N LEU A 283 -0.74 -17.97 -22.71
CA LEU A 283 -2.17 -17.74 -22.77
C LEU A 283 -2.48 -16.49 -23.62
N PRO A 284 -3.41 -16.58 -24.60
CA PRO A 284 -3.70 -15.48 -25.53
C PRO A 284 -3.96 -14.14 -24.82
N PHE A 285 -4.73 -14.15 -23.73
CA PHE A 285 -5.06 -12.92 -23.00
C PHE A 285 -3.86 -12.25 -22.34
N MET A 286 -2.83 -13.00 -21.95
CA MET A 286 -1.60 -12.43 -21.38
C MET A 286 -0.66 -11.95 -22.48
N SER A 287 -0.54 -12.70 -23.58
CA SER A 287 0.22 -12.24 -24.74
C SER A 287 -0.37 -10.97 -25.34
N ASP A 288 -1.69 -10.92 -25.50
CA ASP A 288 -2.39 -9.71 -25.99
C ASP A 288 -2.18 -8.53 -25.05
N LYS A 289 -2.21 -8.76 -23.73
CA LYS A 289 -1.91 -7.71 -22.75
C LYS A 289 -0.47 -7.22 -22.81
N ILE A 290 0.50 -8.11 -23.01
CA ILE A 290 1.91 -7.73 -23.16
C ILE A 290 2.11 -6.97 -24.48
N VAL A 291 1.52 -7.45 -25.57
CA VAL A 291 1.58 -6.77 -26.87
C VAL A 291 0.90 -5.40 -26.82
N SER A 292 -0.25 -5.29 -26.15
CA SER A 292 -0.94 -4.00 -25.98
C SER A 292 -0.11 -3.01 -25.17
N LEU A 293 0.56 -3.49 -24.08
CA LEU A 293 1.47 -2.65 -23.28
C LEU A 293 2.65 -2.13 -24.11
N TYR A 294 3.21 -2.98 -24.98
CA TYR A 294 4.32 -2.60 -25.84
C TYR A 294 3.90 -1.58 -26.91
N ARG A 295 2.76 -1.83 -27.60
CA ARG A 295 2.18 -0.89 -28.58
C ARG A 295 1.84 0.46 -27.94
N GLU A 296 1.27 0.46 -26.74
CA GLU A 296 0.96 1.68 -26.01
C GLU A 296 2.24 2.47 -25.68
N ALA A 297 3.32 1.78 -25.31
CA ALA A 297 4.61 2.41 -25.06
C ALA A 297 5.23 3.06 -26.33
N GLU A 298 5.08 2.42 -27.49
CA GLU A 298 5.51 2.99 -28.78
C GLU A 298 4.68 4.23 -29.17
N MET A 299 3.42 4.30 -28.72
CA MET A 299 2.50 5.38 -29.05
C MET A 299 2.44 6.49 -27.99
N ILE A 300 3.36 6.52 -27.01
CA ILE A 300 3.32 7.49 -25.90
C ILE A 300 3.25 8.93 -26.41
N ASP A 301 4.07 9.29 -27.39
CA ASP A 301 4.12 10.67 -27.90
C ASP A 301 2.79 11.05 -28.58
N ILE A 302 2.19 10.14 -29.35
CA ILE A 302 0.87 10.32 -29.95
C ILE A 302 -0.23 10.44 -28.89
N MET A 303 -0.15 9.61 -27.83
CA MET A 303 -1.11 9.68 -26.72
C MET A 303 -1.03 11.02 -25.99
N VAL A 304 0.19 11.52 -25.77
CA VAL A 304 0.42 12.81 -25.13
C VAL A 304 -0.07 13.95 -26.04
N GLU A 305 0.26 13.94 -27.33
CA GLU A 305 -0.26 14.91 -28.29
C GLU A 305 -1.79 14.93 -28.32
N ASN A 306 -2.42 13.76 -28.34
CA ASN A 306 -3.88 13.63 -28.32
C ASN A 306 -4.52 14.10 -27.01
N SER A 307 -3.74 14.30 -25.95
CA SER A 307 -4.23 14.82 -24.66
C SER A 307 -4.08 16.33 -24.52
N ILE A 308 -3.40 16.99 -25.45
CA ILE A 308 -3.21 18.45 -25.43
C ILE A 308 -4.57 19.14 -25.56
N GLY A 309 -4.83 20.09 -24.66
CA GLY A 309 -6.07 20.88 -24.66
C GLY A 309 -7.34 20.12 -24.22
N ARG A 310 -7.22 18.85 -23.78
CA ARG A 310 -8.36 18.12 -23.20
C ARG A 310 -8.60 18.51 -21.76
N GLU A 311 -9.86 18.71 -21.38
CA GLU A 311 -10.26 18.93 -19.99
C GLU A 311 -10.09 17.68 -19.14
N SER A 312 -10.33 16.48 -19.72
CA SER A 312 -10.20 15.20 -19.02
C SER A 312 -8.78 14.66 -19.09
N SER A 313 -8.24 14.23 -17.95
CA SER A 313 -6.94 13.57 -17.88
C SER A 313 -6.99 12.19 -18.56
N ILE A 314 -5.98 11.87 -19.35
CA ILE A 314 -5.74 10.52 -19.87
C ILE A 314 -4.90 9.77 -18.84
N ALA A 315 -5.32 8.56 -18.47
CA ALA A 315 -4.57 7.64 -17.61
C ALA A 315 -4.04 6.46 -18.45
N PRO A 316 -2.80 6.54 -18.96
CA PRO A 316 -2.18 5.44 -19.69
C PRO A 316 -2.03 4.19 -18.84
N GLN A 317 -1.90 3.02 -19.48
CA GLN A 317 -1.60 1.78 -18.76
C GLN A 317 -0.27 1.88 -18.01
N ARG A 318 -0.04 0.97 -17.07
CA ARG A 318 1.05 1.04 -16.07
C ARG A 318 2.44 1.18 -16.70
N PHE A 319 2.71 0.47 -17.80
CA PHE A 319 4.02 0.53 -18.45
C PHE A 319 4.24 1.89 -19.16
N ALA A 320 3.25 2.36 -19.91
CA ALA A 320 3.31 3.68 -20.54
C ALA A 320 3.37 4.78 -19.47
N SER A 321 2.60 4.68 -18.39
CA SER A 321 2.70 5.57 -17.22
C SER A 321 4.12 5.57 -16.62
N PHE A 322 4.76 4.40 -16.53
CA PHE A 322 6.14 4.32 -16.04
C PHE A 322 7.10 5.02 -16.99
N MET A 323 6.98 4.80 -18.31
CA MET A 323 7.86 5.44 -19.30
C MET A 323 7.70 6.97 -19.33
N ILE A 324 6.46 7.46 -19.16
CA ILE A 324 6.19 8.90 -19.05
C ILE A 324 6.89 9.48 -17.81
N ALA A 325 6.69 8.86 -16.65
CA ALA A 325 7.33 9.30 -15.42
C ALA A 325 8.86 9.15 -15.45
N PHE A 326 9.37 8.14 -16.15
CA PHE A 326 10.80 7.93 -16.32
C PHE A 326 11.48 8.99 -17.19
N ARG A 327 10.78 9.59 -18.17
CA ARG A 327 11.28 10.77 -18.90
C ARG A 327 11.47 11.97 -17.97
N ASP A 328 10.54 12.22 -17.06
CA ASP A 328 10.70 13.27 -16.02
C ASP A 328 11.89 12.98 -15.09
N PHE A 329 12.07 11.72 -14.70
CA PHE A 329 13.23 11.30 -13.93
C PHE A 329 14.54 11.56 -14.68
N LEU A 330 14.64 11.22 -15.95
CA LEU A 330 15.85 11.47 -16.75
C LEU A 330 16.18 12.95 -16.89
N ALA A 331 15.15 13.81 -16.93
CA ALA A 331 15.34 15.26 -16.92
C ALA A 331 15.80 15.81 -15.55
N HIS A 332 15.41 15.13 -14.46
CA HIS A 332 15.67 15.56 -13.09
C HIS A 332 16.17 14.40 -12.20
N PRO A 333 17.30 13.74 -12.51
CA PRO A 333 17.64 12.42 -11.95
C PRO A 333 17.99 12.44 -10.45
N ILE A 334 18.55 13.50 -9.90
CA ILE A 334 19.04 13.52 -8.51
C ILE A 334 17.90 13.80 -7.54
N LEU A 335 17.22 14.93 -7.71
CA LEU A 335 16.20 15.43 -6.76
C LEU A 335 14.77 15.22 -7.24
N GLY A 336 14.56 14.87 -8.52
CA GLY A 336 13.23 14.80 -9.12
C GLY A 336 12.57 16.16 -9.30
N LEU A 337 11.26 16.15 -9.47
CA LEU A 337 10.41 17.33 -9.63
C LEU A 337 10.07 18.00 -8.29
N GLY A 338 10.08 17.26 -7.18
CA GLY A 338 9.81 17.79 -5.85
C GLY A 338 8.44 18.47 -5.68
N GLY A 339 7.41 17.90 -6.31
CA GLY A 339 6.06 18.49 -6.32
C GLY A 339 5.87 19.60 -7.37
N ASN A 340 6.89 19.93 -8.17
CA ASN A 340 6.75 20.90 -9.27
C ASN A 340 6.14 20.23 -10.51
N ALA A 341 4.79 20.18 -10.57
CA ALA A 341 4.09 19.59 -11.68
C ALA A 341 4.37 20.32 -13.00
N GLU A 342 4.57 21.64 -12.98
CA GLU A 342 4.84 22.48 -14.16
C GLU A 342 6.18 22.12 -14.81
N ALA A 343 7.11 21.56 -14.07
CA ALA A 343 8.39 21.09 -14.59
C ALA A 343 8.28 19.73 -15.30
N SER A 344 7.15 19.01 -15.19
CA SER A 344 6.91 17.76 -15.94
C SER A 344 6.83 18.04 -17.44
N TRP A 345 7.41 17.15 -18.23
CA TRP A 345 7.42 17.30 -19.68
C TRP A 345 6.01 17.23 -20.30
N THR A 346 5.09 16.46 -19.73
CA THR A 346 3.71 16.39 -20.21
C THR A 346 2.96 17.69 -19.95
N VAL A 347 3.10 18.27 -18.74
CA VAL A 347 2.48 19.56 -18.41
C VAL A 347 3.05 20.69 -19.27
N ARG A 348 4.38 20.70 -19.49
CA ARG A 348 5.01 21.67 -20.40
C ARG A 348 4.55 21.55 -21.84
N ALA A 349 4.18 20.35 -22.27
CA ALA A 349 3.56 20.11 -23.57
C ALA A 349 2.07 20.52 -23.62
N GLY A 350 1.46 20.96 -22.51
CA GLY A 350 0.04 21.27 -22.42
C GLY A 350 -0.86 20.03 -22.36
N ALA A 351 -0.29 18.88 -22.04
CA ALA A 351 -0.98 17.60 -22.01
C ALA A 351 -1.48 17.25 -20.61
N ASN A 352 -2.72 16.79 -20.51
CA ASN A 352 -3.31 16.36 -19.24
C ASN A 352 -3.20 14.84 -19.12
N VAL A 353 -2.10 14.37 -18.51
CA VAL A 353 -1.80 12.94 -18.33
C VAL A 353 -1.59 12.62 -16.86
N SER A 354 -2.32 11.62 -16.34
CA SER A 354 -2.19 11.11 -15.00
C SER A 354 -1.46 9.77 -15.01
N THR A 355 -0.27 9.72 -14.43
CA THR A 355 0.52 8.48 -14.32
C THR A 355 0.10 7.66 -13.11
N ILE A 356 -0.11 6.35 -13.30
CA ILE A 356 -0.64 5.43 -12.27
C ILE A 356 0.44 4.51 -11.66
N THR A 357 1.70 4.68 -12.02
CA THR A 357 2.83 3.87 -11.51
C THR A 357 3.42 4.44 -10.22
N GLY A 358 3.59 3.63 -9.20
CA GLY A 358 4.21 4.08 -7.94
C GLY A 358 5.71 4.29 -8.05
N LEU A 359 6.42 3.35 -8.68
CA LEU A 359 7.88 3.43 -8.84
C LEU A 359 8.28 4.57 -9.78
N GLY A 360 7.57 4.70 -10.90
CA GLY A 360 7.81 5.80 -11.85
C GLY A 360 7.59 7.15 -11.19
N ASN A 361 6.46 7.31 -10.48
CA ASN A 361 6.15 8.55 -9.77
C ASN A 361 7.16 8.85 -8.64
N LEU A 362 7.63 7.83 -7.92
CA LEU A 362 8.68 8.00 -6.92
C LEU A 362 9.97 8.55 -7.55
N LEU A 363 10.41 7.97 -8.67
CA LEU A 363 11.59 8.42 -9.41
C LEU A 363 11.40 9.84 -9.99
N ALA A 364 10.25 10.10 -10.63
CA ALA A 364 9.97 11.41 -11.21
C ALA A 364 9.90 12.50 -10.12
N GLN A 365 9.20 12.24 -9.02
CA GLN A 365 8.97 13.25 -7.99
C GLN A 365 10.17 13.44 -7.07
N HIS A 366 10.90 12.38 -6.72
CA HIS A 366 11.94 12.42 -5.68
C HIS A 366 13.34 12.09 -6.19
N GLY A 367 13.51 11.73 -7.46
CA GLY A 367 14.78 11.36 -8.04
C GLY A 367 15.44 10.17 -7.36
N LEU A 368 16.76 10.05 -7.55
CA LEU A 368 17.58 9.02 -6.90
C LEU A 368 17.61 9.17 -5.37
N VAL A 369 17.54 10.38 -4.84
CA VAL A 369 17.54 10.62 -3.38
C VAL A 369 16.35 9.92 -2.73
N GLY A 370 15.14 10.16 -3.22
CA GLY A 370 13.94 9.51 -2.70
C GLY A 370 13.89 8.02 -2.97
N PHE A 371 14.35 7.58 -4.15
CA PHE A 371 14.41 6.17 -4.50
C PHE A 371 15.37 5.39 -3.59
N ILE A 372 16.58 5.89 -3.37
CA ILE A 372 17.55 5.24 -2.46
C ILE A 372 17.00 5.20 -1.04
N PHE A 373 16.40 6.29 -0.55
CA PHE A 373 15.76 6.31 0.75
C PHE A 373 14.67 5.23 0.87
N PHE A 374 13.78 5.12 -0.13
CA PHE A 374 12.73 4.10 -0.18
C PHE A 374 13.30 2.68 -0.16
N ILE A 375 14.32 2.38 -0.97
CA ILE A 375 14.94 1.05 -1.03
C ILE A 375 15.61 0.70 0.29
N VAL A 376 16.40 1.62 0.86
CA VAL A 376 17.11 1.40 2.12
C VAL A 376 16.13 1.19 3.28
N ALA A 377 15.11 2.03 3.41
CA ALA A 377 14.11 1.92 4.47
C ALA A 377 13.27 0.64 4.32
N SER A 378 12.88 0.28 3.09
CA SER A 378 12.16 -0.96 2.79
C SER A 378 13.01 -2.20 3.10
N TYR A 379 14.30 -2.19 2.76
CA TYR A 379 15.22 -3.29 3.10
C TYR A 379 15.42 -3.41 4.61
N GLN A 380 15.61 -2.29 5.31
CA GLN A 380 15.75 -2.29 6.77
C GLN A 380 14.49 -2.87 7.44
N SER A 381 13.29 -2.48 6.97
CA SER A 381 12.03 -3.02 7.46
C SER A 381 11.88 -4.51 7.13
N SER A 382 12.25 -4.94 5.91
CA SER A 382 12.25 -6.34 5.51
C SER A 382 13.19 -7.20 6.38
N ALA A 383 14.41 -6.70 6.64
CA ALA A 383 15.38 -7.37 7.50
C ALA A 383 14.94 -7.38 8.98
N PHE A 384 14.26 -6.31 9.44
CA PHE A 384 13.66 -6.23 10.76
C PHE A 384 12.56 -7.28 10.93
N TYR A 385 11.63 -7.40 9.97
CA TYR A 385 10.57 -8.42 10.01
C TYR A 385 11.15 -9.83 10.06
N ALA A 386 12.11 -10.13 9.18
CA ALA A 386 12.73 -11.45 9.14
C ALA A 386 13.39 -11.82 10.49
N ARG A 387 14.03 -10.85 11.18
CA ARG A 387 14.65 -11.07 12.49
C ARG A 387 13.60 -11.19 13.61
N THR A 388 12.67 -10.25 13.69
CA THR A 388 11.67 -10.18 14.78
C THR A 388 10.73 -11.38 14.77
N PHE A 389 10.31 -11.81 13.56
CA PHE A 389 9.38 -12.94 13.40
C PHE A 389 10.08 -14.25 13.02
N SER A 390 11.41 -14.28 13.14
CA SER A 390 12.25 -15.48 13.02
C SER A 390 12.05 -16.28 11.74
N PHE A 391 11.99 -15.62 10.57
CA PHE A 391 11.92 -16.31 9.27
C PHE A 391 13.11 -15.98 8.38
N LYS A 392 13.43 -16.91 7.48
CA LYS A 392 14.45 -16.73 6.44
C LYS A 392 13.83 -15.95 5.27
N GLY A 393 14.43 -14.83 4.89
CA GLY A 393 13.92 -14.03 3.77
C GLY A 393 14.01 -12.53 4.01
N ARG A 394 15.22 -12.02 4.28
CA ARG A 394 15.47 -10.60 4.53
C ARG A 394 15.06 -9.68 3.36
N PHE A 395 14.87 -10.24 2.16
CA PHE A 395 14.46 -9.51 0.96
C PHE A 395 12.98 -9.71 0.62
N LEU A 396 12.25 -10.59 1.33
CA LEU A 396 10.88 -10.93 0.96
C LEU A 396 9.97 -9.70 0.91
N PHE A 397 9.93 -8.93 2.00
CA PHE A 397 9.07 -7.75 2.03
C PHE A 397 9.54 -6.68 1.03
N LEU A 398 10.86 -6.49 0.85
CA LEU A 398 11.38 -5.58 -0.18
C LEU A 398 10.90 -5.99 -1.58
N ALA A 399 10.98 -7.26 -1.92
CA ALA A 399 10.48 -7.75 -3.21
C ALA A 399 8.97 -7.52 -3.36
N MET A 400 8.19 -7.81 -2.31
CA MET A 400 6.74 -7.57 -2.31
C MET A 400 6.41 -6.09 -2.56
N ILE A 401 7.04 -5.18 -1.83
CA ILE A 401 6.74 -3.75 -1.95
C ILE A 401 7.20 -3.18 -3.30
N LEU A 402 8.26 -3.75 -3.90
CA LEU A 402 8.67 -3.41 -5.26
C LEU A 402 7.63 -3.84 -6.30
N PHE A 403 7.08 -5.07 -6.21
CA PHE A 403 5.98 -5.49 -7.09
C PHE A 403 4.74 -4.58 -6.93
N VAL A 404 4.42 -4.18 -5.70
CA VAL A 404 3.35 -3.21 -5.44
C VAL A 404 3.66 -1.88 -6.12
N SER A 405 4.88 -1.36 -5.95
CA SER A 405 5.27 -0.03 -6.44
C SER A 405 5.34 0.07 -7.97
N VAL A 406 5.64 -1.02 -8.65
CA VAL A 406 5.55 -1.07 -10.13
C VAL A 406 4.10 -0.94 -10.59
N SER A 407 3.17 -1.54 -9.85
CA SER A 407 1.77 -1.63 -10.26
C SER A 407 0.90 -0.48 -9.76
N TYR A 408 1.22 0.13 -8.61
CA TYR A 408 0.32 1.07 -7.91
C TYR A 408 1.04 2.24 -7.29
N GLY A 409 0.47 3.43 -7.43
CA GLY A 409 0.96 4.70 -6.85
C GLY A 409 0.66 4.89 -5.36
N ILE A 410 0.45 3.81 -4.60
CA ILE A 410 0.03 3.87 -3.19
C ILE A 410 1.17 3.82 -2.17
N ILE A 411 2.41 3.63 -2.61
CA ILE A 411 3.56 3.44 -1.71
C ILE A 411 3.88 4.64 -0.82
N LEU A 412 3.49 5.85 -1.24
CA LEU A 412 3.66 7.09 -0.48
C LEU A 412 2.44 7.43 0.40
N LEU A 413 1.41 6.58 0.42
CA LEU A 413 0.29 6.75 1.33
C LEU A 413 0.64 6.26 2.75
N PRO A 414 0.09 6.87 3.80
CA PRO A 414 0.47 6.58 5.20
C PRO A 414 0.49 5.09 5.54
N LEU A 415 -0.51 4.34 5.08
CA LEU A 415 -0.60 2.90 5.35
C LEU A 415 0.62 2.13 4.86
N LEU A 416 1.01 2.33 3.59
CA LEU A 416 2.16 1.62 3.00
C LEU A 416 3.48 2.15 3.58
N MET A 417 3.55 3.46 3.87
CA MET A 417 4.70 4.07 4.53
C MET A 417 4.96 3.45 5.90
N ILE A 418 3.92 3.13 6.69
CA ILE A 418 4.07 2.42 7.96
C ILE A 418 4.82 1.09 7.75
N PHE A 419 4.50 0.35 6.70
CA PHE A 419 5.18 -0.92 6.43
C PHE A 419 6.65 -0.74 6.06
N TRP A 420 6.97 0.13 5.11
CA TRP A 420 8.35 0.23 4.63
C TRP A 420 9.24 1.17 5.46
N MET A 421 8.67 2.03 6.32
CA MET A 421 9.42 2.84 7.29
C MET A 421 9.46 2.23 8.70
N PHE A 422 8.87 1.06 8.91
CA PHE A 422 8.67 0.50 10.25
C PHE A 422 9.97 0.42 11.07
N ALA A 423 11.03 -0.09 10.47
CA ALA A 423 12.32 -0.25 11.13
C ALA A 423 13.02 1.06 11.49
N LEU A 424 12.69 2.17 10.81
CA LEU A 424 13.28 3.48 11.11
C LEU A 424 12.91 3.98 12.51
N PHE A 425 11.71 3.63 12.99
CA PHE A 425 11.16 4.15 14.24
C PHE A 425 11.02 3.08 15.32
N THR A 426 11.29 1.82 15.01
CA THR A 426 11.14 0.71 15.96
C THR A 426 12.48 0.33 16.56
N PRO A 427 12.59 0.16 17.91
CA PRO A 427 13.80 -0.33 18.52
C PRO A 427 14.09 -1.77 18.12
N LEU A 428 15.36 -2.13 18.03
CA LEU A 428 15.78 -3.53 17.88
C LEU A 428 15.47 -4.29 19.19
N GLY A 429 15.02 -5.55 19.07
CA GLY A 429 14.81 -6.42 20.25
C GLY A 429 13.37 -6.48 20.75
N LEU A 430 12.39 -6.26 19.88
CA LEU A 430 10.98 -6.54 20.22
C LEU A 430 10.78 -8.03 20.53
N ASP A 431 9.96 -8.30 21.54
CA ASP A 431 9.64 -9.65 22.00
C ASP A 431 8.13 -9.87 22.25
N GLN A 432 7.79 -10.99 22.89
CA GLN A 432 6.40 -11.33 23.21
C GLN A 432 5.73 -10.30 24.15
N SER A 433 6.49 -9.58 24.98
CA SER A 433 5.95 -8.58 25.91
C SER A 433 5.40 -7.34 25.20
N ASP A 434 5.85 -7.09 23.97
CA ASP A 434 5.37 -5.98 23.13
C ASP A 434 3.96 -6.24 22.57
N ILE A 435 3.47 -7.49 22.59
CA ILE A 435 2.12 -7.83 22.13
C ILE A 435 1.12 -7.47 23.21
N ARG A 436 0.21 -6.55 22.87
CA ARG A 436 -0.83 -6.03 23.77
C ARG A 436 -2.21 -6.60 23.48
N ILE A 437 -2.33 -7.41 22.44
CA ILE A 437 -3.59 -8.05 22.05
C ILE A 437 -3.65 -9.42 22.72
N LYS A 438 -4.69 -9.63 23.55
CA LYS A 438 -4.90 -10.87 24.32
C LYS A 438 -4.97 -12.09 23.38
N GLY A 439 -4.28 -13.17 23.76
CA GLY A 439 -4.31 -14.43 23.02
C GLY A 439 -3.43 -14.51 21.78
N VAL A 440 -2.72 -13.43 21.42
CA VAL A 440 -1.80 -13.40 20.27
C VAL A 440 -0.39 -13.76 20.73
N ARG A 441 0.32 -14.56 19.93
CA ARG A 441 1.73 -14.92 20.18
C ARG A 441 2.55 -14.71 18.92
N LEU A 442 3.78 -14.22 19.08
CA LEU A 442 4.75 -14.18 17.99
C LEU A 442 5.08 -15.61 17.53
N ARG A 443 5.35 -15.74 16.25
CA ARG A 443 5.84 -17.00 15.69
C ARG A 443 7.27 -17.21 16.16
N LYS A 444 7.50 -18.32 16.89
CA LYS A 444 8.83 -18.85 17.14
C LYS A 444 9.06 -19.98 16.15
N GLN A 445 10.17 -19.94 15.46
CA GLN A 445 10.63 -21.05 14.61
C GLN A 445 11.54 -21.97 15.40
#